data_c3a5c9afdb1f365f11f52a1493371106
#
_entry.id   c3a5c9afdb1f365f11f52a1493371106
#
_cell.length_a   1.000
_cell.length_b   1.000
_cell.length_c   1.000
_cell.angle_alpha   90.00
_cell.angle_beta   90.00
_cell.angle_gamma   90.00
#
_symmetry.space_group_name_H-M   'P 1'
#
loop_
_entity.id
_entity.type
_entity.pdbx_description
1 polymer ?
#
loop_
_entity_poly.entity_id
_entity_poly.type
_entity_poly.pdbx_seq_one_letter_code
_entity_poly.pdbx_strand_id
1 'polypeptide(L)'
;MSSPFRLDSRTVLISGAGGGIGRSLVQAFRDAGADVIGADRDAGMLDGLDLAGRVLFDQADPKATRAAISAWLAEHGTPDAVVSNAGFTRAEHFGQVDDAVWASELAINLNGAYAMTDPIVAAMAARGRGSLVFISSVNALAHFGNPAYSAAKAGLVAYAKAIAVERGGEGVRANVICPGSVRTPAWDHRLEADPTLLDNVLPHYPLGRMVLPVEVANAAVFYCSDAASGITGTVLPVDAGLTAGNLRFVDEVLRGK
;
A
#
# COMPACT_ATOMS: atom_id res chain seq x y z
N MET A 1 5.86 -30.11 -6.23
CA MET A 1 6.38 -28.73 -6.15
C MET A 1 5.27 -27.87 -5.54
N SER A 2 5.57 -27.07 -4.52
CA SER A 2 4.61 -26.10 -3.98
C SER A 2 4.26 -25.05 -5.05
N SER A 3 3.08 -24.48 -5.01
CA SER A 3 2.67 -23.40 -5.90
C SER A 3 3.62 -22.20 -5.74
N PRO A 4 4.09 -21.54 -6.82
CA PRO A 4 4.97 -20.38 -6.73
C PRO A 4 4.31 -19.15 -6.07
N PHE A 5 3.00 -19.19 -5.83
CA PHE A 5 2.23 -18.16 -5.10
C PHE A 5 2.21 -18.39 -3.59
N ARG A 6 2.71 -19.53 -3.09
CA ARG A 6 2.76 -19.83 -1.67
C ARG A 6 3.90 -19.08 -0.99
N LEU A 7 3.66 -18.72 0.27
CA LEU A 7 4.60 -18.02 1.15
C LEU A 7 4.87 -18.83 2.42
N ASP A 8 4.79 -20.15 2.34
CA ASP A 8 4.99 -21.03 3.49
C ASP A 8 6.35 -20.76 4.16
N SER A 9 6.34 -20.63 5.48
CA SER A 9 7.53 -20.32 6.32
C SER A 9 8.19 -18.97 6.01
N ARG A 10 7.48 -18.03 5.37
CA ARG A 10 7.98 -16.66 5.15
C ARG A 10 7.34 -15.70 6.13
N THR A 11 8.17 -14.84 6.70
CA THR A 11 7.71 -13.74 7.56
C THR A 11 7.41 -12.50 6.73
N VAL A 12 6.19 -11.95 6.89
CA VAL A 12 5.74 -10.76 6.16
C VAL A 12 5.31 -9.68 7.15
N LEU A 13 5.94 -8.50 7.08
CA LEU A 13 5.56 -7.34 7.88
C LEU A 13 4.60 -6.46 7.09
N ILE A 14 3.45 -6.12 7.68
CA ILE A 14 2.40 -5.30 7.06
C ILE A 14 2.13 -4.09 7.94
N SER A 15 2.38 -2.86 7.43
CA SER A 15 2.01 -1.63 8.15
C SER A 15 0.56 -1.23 7.87
N GLY A 16 -0.10 -0.60 8.86
CA GLY A 16 -1.52 -0.30 8.79
C GLY A 16 -2.38 -1.56 8.69
N ALA A 17 -1.95 -2.64 9.38
CA ALA A 17 -2.57 -3.96 9.33
C ALA A 17 -4.03 -3.95 9.84
N GLY A 18 -4.38 -3.04 10.76
CA GLY A 18 -5.73 -2.88 11.28
C GLY A 18 -6.68 -2.11 10.38
N GLY A 19 -6.18 -1.43 9.33
CA GLY A 19 -6.99 -0.66 8.39
C GLY A 19 -7.80 -1.51 7.40
N GLY A 20 -8.67 -0.88 6.61
CA GLY A 20 -9.58 -1.58 5.71
C GLY A 20 -8.88 -2.46 4.66
N ILE A 21 -7.81 -1.98 4.02
CA ILE A 21 -6.97 -2.78 3.12
C ILE A 21 -6.09 -3.72 3.94
N GLY A 22 -5.54 -3.24 5.07
CA GLY A 22 -4.62 -3.99 5.93
C GLY A 22 -5.19 -5.32 6.42
N ARG A 23 -6.43 -5.35 6.88
CA ARG A 23 -7.11 -6.59 7.31
C ARG A 23 -7.20 -7.61 6.18
N SER A 24 -7.48 -7.18 4.97
CA SER A 24 -7.51 -8.08 3.80
C SER A 24 -6.11 -8.54 3.39
N LEU A 25 -5.09 -7.68 3.55
CA LEU A 25 -3.69 -8.08 3.37
C LEU A 25 -3.32 -9.19 4.38
N VAL A 26 -3.59 -8.99 5.68
CA VAL A 26 -3.32 -10.00 6.72
C VAL A 26 -3.95 -11.33 6.33
N GLN A 27 -5.26 -11.34 6.01
CA GLN A 27 -5.95 -12.57 5.63
C GLN A 27 -5.32 -13.25 4.40
N ALA A 28 -5.10 -12.50 3.32
CA ALA A 28 -4.55 -13.06 2.08
C ALA A 28 -3.13 -13.63 2.27
N PHE A 29 -2.28 -12.97 3.06
CA PHE A 29 -0.94 -13.48 3.36
C PHE A 29 -0.98 -14.71 4.27
N ARG A 30 -1.89 -14.78 5.25
CA ARG A 30 -2.13 -15.99 6.07
C ARG A 30 -2.62 -17.15 5.19
N ASP A 31 -3.56 -16.92 4.30
CA ASP A 31 -4.07 -17.93 3.35
C ASP A 31 -2.97 -18.43 2.39
N ALA A 32 -2.02 -17.57 2.04
CA ALA A 32 -0.83 -17.94 1.28
C ALA A 32 0.22 -18.71 2.11
N GLY A 33 0.05 -18.85 3.43
CA GLY A 33 0.92 -19.61 4.35
C GLY A 33 2.00 -18.79 5.04
N ALA A 34 1.94 -17.46 4.97
CA ALA A 34 2.93 -16.60 5.60
C ALA A 34 2.68 -16.44 7.11
N ASP A 35 3.76 -16.22 7.86
CA ASP A 35 3.72 -15.70 9.21
C ASP A 35 3.65 -14.17 9.15
N VAL A 36 2.49 -13.60 9.50
CA VAL A 36 2.22 -12.18 9.35
C VAL A 36 2.54 -11.41 10.63
N ILE A 37 3.38 -10.40 10.51
CA ILE A 37 3.65 -9.41 11.56
C ILE A 37 2.83 -8.16 11.24
N GLY A 38 1.86 -7.86 12.08
CA GLY A 38 1.02 -6.67 11.93
C GLY A 38 1.66 -5.46 12.60
N ALA A 39 1.77 -4.35 11.87
CA ALA A 39 2.19 -3.08 12.43
C ALA A 39 1.08 -2.03 12.32
N ASP A 40 0.82 -1.33 13.42
CA ASP A 40 -0.13 -0.21 13.48
C ASP A 40 0.28 0.76 14.60
N ARG A 41 -0.33 1.95 14.63
CA ARG A 41 -0.13 2.92 15.71
C ARG A 41 -0.96 2.60 16.97
N ASP A 42 -2.05 1.89 16.80
CA ASP A 42 -3.00 1.53 17.84
C ASP A 42 -3.10 0.00 17.96
N ALA A 43 -2.76 -0.52 19.13
CA ALA A 43 -2.81 -1.95 19.43
C ALA A 43 -4.23 -2.54 19.25
N GLY A 44 -5.27 -1.78 19.59
CA GLY A 44 -6.67 -2.20 19.46
C GLY A 44 -7.07 -2.42 17.99
N MET A 45 -6.44 -1.73 17.05
CA MET A 45 -6.67 -1.94 15.61
C MET A 45 -6.22 -3.34 15.15
N LEU A 46 -5.27 -3.94 15.85
CA LEU A 46 -4.73 -5.28 15.56
C LEU A 46 -5.51 -6.42 16.23
N ASP A 47 -6.50 -6.11 17.05
CA ASP A 47 -7.28 -7.13 17.73
C ASP A 47 -8.16 -7.92 16.77
N GLY A 48 -8.25 -9.23 17.03
CA GLY A 48 -8.97 -10.18 16.19
C GLY A 48 -8.29 -10.55 14.88
N LEU A 49 -7.06 -10.03 14.60
CA LEU A 49 -6.26 -10.44 13.45
C LEU A 49 -5.40 -11.66 13.81
N ASP A 50 -5.29 -12.62 12.89
CA ASP A 50 -4.38 -13.76 13.00
C ASP A 50 -2.95 -13.33 12.67
N LEU A 51 -2.19 -12.93 13.69
CA LEU A 51 -0.84 -12.39 13.59
C LEU A 51 0.15 -13.27 14.34
N ALA A 52 1.32 -13.52 13.74
CA ALA A 52 2.46 -14.16 14.39
C ALA A 52 3.21 -13.18 15.32
N GLY A 53 3.05 -11.87 15.13
CA GLY A 53 3.63 -10.84 15.98
C GLY A 53 3.06 -9.46 15.69
N ARG A 54 3.40 -8.49 16.55
CA ARG A 54 2.92 -7.10 16.46
C ARG A 54 4.06 -6.12 16.64
N VAL A 55 4.02 -4.99 15.92
CA VAL A 55 4.93 -3.86 16.10
C VAL A 55 4.11 -2.57 16.19
N LEU A 56 4.33 -1.76 17.22
CA LEU A 56 3.58 -0.53 17.41
C LEU A 56 4.47 0.68 17.12
N PHE A 57 4.03 1.52 16.20
CA PHE A 57 4.63 2.83 15.90
C PHE A 57 3.62 3.73 15.17
N ASP A 58 3.73 5.03 15.39
CA ASP A 58 3.02 6.02 14.58
C ASP A 58 3.90 6.45 13.41
N GLN A 59 3.47 6.13 12.19
CA GLN A 59 4.19 6.48 10.95
C GLN A 59 4.29 8.01 10.75
N ALA A 60 3.49 8.81 11.45
CA ALA A 60 3.62 10.26 11.49
C ALA A 60 4.88 10.74 12.23
N ASP A 61 5.50 9.87 13.05
CA ASP A 61 6.80 10.12 13.69
C ASP A 61 7.87 9.20 13.05
N PRO A 62 8.60 9.69 12.03
CA PRO A 62 9.62 8.89 11.36
C PRO A 62 10.76 8.43 12.27
N LYS A 63 11.09 9.23 13.32
CA LYS A 63 12.16 8.87 14.26
C LYS A 63 11.75 7.71 15.16
N ALA A 64 10.56 7.77 15.74
CA ALA A 64 10.00 6.69 16.54
C ALA A 64 9.77 5.42 15.70
N THR A 65 9.25 5.56 14.48
CA THR A 65 9.09 4.48 13.50
C THR A 65 10.40 3.75 13.25
N ARG A 66 11.47 4.48 12.90
CA ARG A 66 12.80 3.89 12.66
C ARG A 66 13.33 3.16 13.90
N ALA A 67 13.19 3.74 15.10
CA ALA A 67 13.63 3.13 16.34
C ALA A 67 12.88 1.82 16.64
N ALA A 68 11.55 1.81 16.49
CA ALA A 68 10.73 0.62 16.70
C ALA A 68 11.09 -0.51 15.72
N ILE A 69 11.27 -0.21 14.44
CA ILE A 69 11.65 -1.20 13.43
C ILE A 69 13.07 -1.71 13.67
N SER A 70 14.02 -0.85 14.03
CA SER A 70 15.41 -1.28 14.33
C SER A 70 15.45 -2.20 15.54
N ALA A 71 14.70 -1.92 16.60
CA ALA A 71 14.57 -2.79 17.77
C ALA A 71 13.94 -4.14 17.39
N TRP A 72 12.86 -4.12 16.60
CA TRP A 72 12.20 -5.35 16.14
C TRP A 72 13.14 -6.22 15.30
N LEU A 73 13.89 -5.61 14.36
CA LEU A 73 14.89 -6.34 13.53
C LEU A 73 15.98 -6.98 14.39
N ALA A 74 16.45 -6.30 15.44
CA ALA A 74 17.48 -6.83 16.33
C ALA A 74 17.01 -8.05 17.12
N GLU A 75 15.72 -8.10 17.48
CA GLU A 75 15.13 -9.19 18.27
C GLU A 75 14.64 -10.36 17.41
N HIS A 76 14.03 -10.07 16.24
CA HIS A 76 13.31 -11.08 15.44
C HIS A 76 13.97 -11.38 14.08
N GLY A 77 14.97 -10.60 13.70
CA GLY A 77 15.64 -10.76 12.40
C GLY A 77 14.89 -10.08 11.25
N THR A 78 15.32 -10.37 10.03
CA THR A 78 14.85 -9.71 8.81
C THR A 78 13.61 -10.41 8.24
N PRO A 79 12.48 -9.73 8.02
CA PRO A 79 11.32 -10.31 7.36
C PRO A 79 11.64 -10.67 5.90
N ASP A 80 10.94 -11.65 5.32
CA ASP A 80 11.11 -12.05 3.93
C ASP A 80 10.42 -11.07 2.96
N ALA A 81 9.32 -10.47 3.41
CA ALA A 81 8.64 -9.45 2.65
C ALA A 81 8.07 -8.34 3.55
N VAL A 82 7.84 -7.17 2.95
CA VAL A 82 7.19 -6.02 3.60
C VAL A 82 6.10 -5.47 2.70
N VAL A 83 4.93 -5.20 3.28
CA VAL A 83 3.88 -4.42 2.64
C VAL A 83 3.76 -3.08 3.39
N SER A 84 4.25 -2.01 2.76
CA SER A 84 4.10 -0.64 3.24
C SER A 84 2.71 -0.12 2.85
N ASN A 85 1.73 -0.35 3.73
CA ASN A 85 0.33 -0.05 3.46
C ASN A 85 -0.21 1.12 4.29
N ALA A 86 0.33 1.40 5.48
CA ALA A 86 -0.14 2.51 6.29
C ALA A 86 -0.15 3.83 5.51
N GLY A 87 -1.25 4.54 5.59
CA GLY A 87 -1.44 5.81 4.91
C GLY A 87 -2.77 6.44 5.29
N PHE A 88 -2.84 7.74 5.11
CA PHE A 88 -4.03 8.53 5.41
C PHE A 88 -4.12 9.72 4.46
N THR A 89 -5.32 10.14 4.12
CA THR A 89 -5.56 11.35 3.35
C THR A 89 -6.82 12.07 3.82
N ARG A 90 -6.87 13.38 3.58
CA ARG A 90 -8.01 14.26 3.88
C ARG A 90 -8.68 14.57 2.57
N ALA A 91 -9.11 14.25 1.68
CA ALA A 91 -9.86 14.63 0.45
C ALA A 91 -9.95 16.16 0.27
N GLU A 92 -8.81 16.84 0.29
CA GLU A 92 -8.71 18.28 0.12
C GLU A 92 -8.59 18.67 -1.36
N HIS A 93 -9.05 19.86 -1.70
CA HIS A 93 -8.92 20.43 -3.04
C HIS A 93 -7.70 21.34 -3.14
N PHE A 94 -7.21 21.55 -4.36
CA PHE A 94 -6.14 22.50 -4.60
C PHE A 94 -6.54 23.91 -4.11
N GLY A 95 -5.66 24.54 -3.33
CA GLY A 95 -5.92 25.83 -2.68
C GLY A 95 -6.56 25.73 -1.29
N GLN A 96 -6.96 24.53 -0.84
CA GLN A 96 -7.42 24.27 0.53
C GLN A 96 -6.37 23.53 1.37
N VAL A 97 -5.22 23.19 0.77
CA VAL A 97 -4.11 22.53 1.45
C VAL A 97 -3.16 23.58 1.98
N ASP A 98 -3.16 23.77 3.30
CA ASP A 98 -2.19 24.61 4.01
C ASP A 98 -0.87 23.85 4.29
N ASP A 99 0.11 24.56 4.84
CA ASP A 99 1.43 24.01 5.16
C ASP A 99 1.34 22.83 6.17
N ALA A 100 0.39 22.87 7.10
CA ALA A 100 0.21 21.82 8.10
C ALA A 100 -0.36 20.54 7.47
N VAL A 101 -1.37 20.66 6.61
CA VAL A 101 -1.91 19.54 5.82
C VAL A 101 -0.83 18.96 4.91
N TRP A 102 -0.09 19.82 4.20
CA TRP A 102 1.02 19.41 3.35
C TRP A 102 2.06 18.58 4.12
N ALA A 103 2.56 19.14 5.24
CA ALA A 103 3.56 18.49 6.07
C ALA A 103 3.06 17.16 6.65
N SER A 104 1.82 17.10 7.13
CA SER A 104 1.20 15.90 7.69
C SER A 104 1.05 14.78 6.65
N GLU A 105 0.58 15.11 5.44
CA GLU A 105 0.41 14.12 4.36
C GLU A 105 1.77 13.53 3.92
N LEU A 106 2.80 14.36 3.81
CA LEU A 106 4.16 13.90 3.50
C LEU A 106 4.74 13.07 4.64
N ALA A 107 4.55 13.51 5.90
CA ALA A 107 5.06 12.78 7.06
C ALA A 107 4.51 11.36 7.12
N ILE A 108 3.19 11.18 6.99
CA ILE A 108 2.55 9.87 7.08
C ILE A 108 2.82 9.04 5.83
N ASN A 109 2.55 9.59 4.64
CA ASN A 109 2.48 8.79 3.41
C ASN A 109 3.83 8.57 2.72
N LEU A 110 4.87 9.33 3.06
CA LEU A 110 6.19 9.21 2.43
C LEU A 110 7.31 9.05 3.48
N ASN A 111 7.48 10.02 4.40
CA ASN A 111 8.61 10.01 5.30
C ASN A 111 8.56 8.83 6.29
N GLY A 112 7.38 8.51 6.81
CA GLY A 112 7.17 7.36 7.69
C GLY A 112 7.36 6.04 6.96
N ALA A 113 6.90 5.92 5.72
CA ALA A 113 7.13 4.73 4.90
C ALA A 113 8.63 4.52 4.65
N TYR A 114 9.37 5.59 4.33
CA TYR A 114 10.83 5.56 4.23
C TYR A 114 11.48 5.14 5.56
N ALA A 115 11.10 5.77 6.67
CA ALA A 115 11.68 5.47 7.99
C ALA A 115 11.46 4.02 8.43
N MET A 116 10.32 3.42 8.07
CA MET A 116 10.01 2.01 8.30
C MET A 116 10.85 1.10 7.41
N THR A 117 10.91 1.38 6.12
CA THR A 117 11.46 0.43 5.14
C THR A 117 12.97 0.50 4.98
N ASP A 118 13.60 1.65 5.19
CA ASP A 118 15.04 1.84 5.01
C ASP A 118 15.91 0.86 5.85
N PRO A 119 15.71 0.69 7.17
CA PRO A 119 16.47 -0.29 7.93
C PRO A 119 16.19 -1.73 7.50
N ILE A 120 14.97 -2.02 7.04
CA ILE A 120 14.61 -3.37 6.55
C ILE A 120 15.28 -3.63 5.20
N VAL A 121 15.32 -2.65 4.29
CA VAL A 121 16.02 -2.74 3.00
C VAL A 121 17.49 -3.05 3.21
N ALA A 122 18.16 -2.36 4.15
CA ALA A 122 19.55 -2.62 4.50
C ALA A 122 19.75 -4.04 5.01
N ALA A 123 18.86 -4.53 5.88
CA ALA A 123 18.91 -5.90 6.42
C ALA A 123 18.63 -6.96 5.33
N MET A 124 17.68 -6.72 4.42
CA MET A 124 17.37 -7.59 3.29
C MET A 124 18.56 -7.68 2.33
N ALA A 125 19.18 -6.55 2.00
CA ALA A 125 20.37 -6.48 1.14
C ALA A 125 21.55 -7.26 1.75
N ALA A 126 21.80 -7.08 3.05
CA ALA A 126 22.83 -7.84 3.76
C ALA A 126 22.57 -9.36 3.76
N ARG A 127 21.28 -9.77 3.77
CA ARG A 127 20.86 -11.18 3.69
C ARG A 127 20.86 -11.72 2.25
N GLY A 128 20.91 -10.87 1.23
CA GLY A 128 20.88 -11.24 -0.19
C GLY A 128 19.51 -11.61 -0.73
N ARG A 129 18.40 -11.25 -0.04
CA ARG A 129 17.03 -11.49 -0.50
C ARG A 129 16.02 -10.62 0.23
N GLY A 130 14.96 -10.22 -0.47
CA GLY A 130 13.82 -9.52 0.11
C GLY A 130 12.80 -9.07 -0.94
N SER A 131 11.56 -8.81 -0.51
CA SER A 131 10.53 -8.26 -1.37
C SER A 131 9.77 -7.15 -0.66
N LEU A 132 9.66 -5.98 -1.29
CA LEU A 132 8.87 -4.87 -0.78
C LEU A 132 7.71 -4.57 -1.74
N VAL A 133 6.55 -4.31 -1.16
CA VAL A 133 5.38 -3.79 -1.88
C VAL A 133 4.92 -2.52 -1.19
N PHE A 134 4.84 -1.44 -1.96
CA PHE A 134 4.31 -0.16 -1.51
C PHE A 134 2.88 0.01 -2.00
N ILE A 135 1.94 0.22 -1.08
CA ILE A 135 0.58 0.60 -1.44
C ILE A 135 0.55 2.11 -1.64
N SER A 136 0.63 2.50 -2.92
CA SER A 136 0.52 3.88 -3.35
C SER A 136 -0.94 4.25 -3.62
N SER A 137 -1.24 4.89 -4.73
CA SER A 137 -2.59 5.29 -5.17
C SER A 137 -2.58 5.61 -6.66
N VAL A 138 -3.73 5.57 -7.31
CA VAL A 138 -3.92 6.20 -8.63
C VAL A 138 -3.54 7.69 -8.64
N ASN A 139 -3.60 8.35 -7.47
CA ASN A 139 -3.12 9.73 -7.30
C ASN A 139 -1.62 9.91 -7.58
N ALA A 140 -0.82 8.84 -7.56
CA ALA A 140 0.57 8.89 -8.00
C ALA A 140 0.73 8.90 -9.54
N LEU A 141 -0.32 8.51 -10.26
CA LEU A 141 -0.31 8.35 -11.73
C LEU A 141 -1.01 9.52 -12.44
N ALA A 142 -2.07 10.05 -11.81
CA ALA A 142 -2.83 11.19 -12.30
C ALA A 142 -3.47 11.92 -11.11
N HIS A 143 -3.93 13.16 -11.33
CA HIS A 143 -4.53 13.96 -10.26
C HIS A 143 -6.00 13.63 -10.07
N PHE A 144 -6.36 13.09 -8.89
CA PHE A 144 -7.74 12.82 -8.45
C PHE A 144 -8.10 13.56 -7.15
N GLY A 145 -7.65 14.80 -7.01
CA GLY A 145 -7.75 15.56 -5.76
C GLY A 145 -6.54 15.35 -4.85
N ASN A 146 -6.56 16.00 -3.72
CA ASN A 146 -5.55 15.96 -2.65
C ASN A 146 -4.09 16.11 -3.14
N PRO A 147 -3.61 17.35 -3.42
CA PRO A 147 -2.28 17.57 -4.02
C PRO A 147 -1.12 17.03 -3.16
N ALA A 148 -1.19 17.21 -1.84
CA ALA A 148 -0.13 16.78 -0.91
C ALA A 148 -0.03 15.25 -0.86
N TYR A 149 -1.18 14.56 -0.79
CA TYR A 149 -1.24 13.10 -0.87
C TYR A 149 -0.72 12.58 -2.21
N SER A 150 -1.12 13.22 -3.30
CA SER A 150 -0.64 12.87 -4.64
C SER A 150 0.88 12.96 -4.74
N ALA A 151 1.46 14.05 -4.22
CA ALA A 151 2.91 14.24 -4.17
C ALA A 151 3.60 13.14 -3.33
N ALA A 152 3.06 12.83 -2.14
CA ALA A 152 3.59 11.79 -1.28
C ALA A 152 3.54 10.40 -1.95
N LYS A 153 2.40 10.05 -2.57
CA LYS A 153 2.22 8.75 -3.23
C LYS A 153 3.03 8.62 -4.52
N ALA A 154 3.27 9.71 -5.26
CA ALA A 154 4.24 9.75 -6.35
C ALA A 154 5.67 9.58 -5.84
N GLY A 155 6.01 10.17 -4.70
CA GLY A 155 7.29 9.98 -4.01
C GLY A 155 7.56 8.50 -3.66
N LEU A 156 6.54 7.75 -3.21
CA LEU A 156 6.68 6.31 -2.97
C LEU A 156 7.03 5.53 -4.24
N VAL A 157 6.46 5.90 -5.38
CA VAL A 157 6.80 5.28 -6.68
C VAL A 157 8.26 5.50 -7.01
N ALA A 158 8.76 6.74 -6.85
CA ALA A 158 10.17 7.06 -7.08
C ALA A 158 11.10 6.29 -6.11
N TYR A 159 10.73 6.23 -4.83
CA TYR A 159 11.50 5.52 -3.81
C TYR A 159 11.56 4.02 -4.06
N ALA A 160 10.45 3.38 -4.41
CA ALA A 160 10.42 1.96 -4.75
C ALA A 160 11.31 1.63 -5.97
N LYS A 161 11.32 2.50 -7.00
CA LYS A 161 12.21 2.37 -8.15
C LYS A 161 13.68 2.51 -7.78
N ALA A 162 14.02 3.44 -6.86
CA ALA A 162 15.38 3.57 -6.34
C ALA A 162 15.85 2.29 -5.66
N ILE A 163 15.01 1.70 -4.77
CA ILE A 163 15.32 0.40 -4.14
C ILE A 163 15.53 -0.68 -5.21
N ALA A 164 14.62 -0.79 -6.18
CA ALA A 164 14.69 -1.80 -7.24
C ALA A 164 16.00 -1.73 -8.05
N VAL A 165 16.45 -0.51 -8.38
CA VAL A 165 17.66 -0.27 -9.17
C VAL A 165 18.92 -0.47 -8.33
N GLU A 166 18.97 0.13 -7.13
CA GLU A 166 20.20 0.18 -6.33
C GLU A 166 20.43 -1.08 -5.49
N ARG A 167 19.38 -1.82 -5.13
CA ARG A 167 19.43 -3.02 -4.27
C ARG A 167 19.04 -4.31 -4.98
N GLY A 168 18.68 -4.23 -6.27
CA GLY A 168 18.35 -5.41 -7.07
C GLY A 168 19.50 -6.41 -7.18
N GLY A 169 20.74 -5.93 -7.35
CA GLY A 169 21.94 -6.77 -7.35
C GLY A 169 22.21 -7.50 -6.04
N GLU A 170 21.62 -7.04 -4.93
CA GLU A 170 21.67 -7.65 -3.61
C GLU A 170 20.43 -8.53 -3.33
N GLY A 171 19.65 -8.88 -4.37
CA GLY A 171 18.48 -9.75 -4.26
C GLY A 171 17.23 -9.10 -3.67
N VAL A 172 17.15 -7.77 -3.60
CA VAL A 172 15.99 -7.05 -3.08
C VAL A 172 15.10 -6.58 -4.22
N ARG A 173 13.82 -6.94 -4.19
CA ARG A 173 12.80 -6.46 -5.14
C ARG A 173 11.89 -5.44 -4.47
N ALA A 174 11.48 -4.43 -5.22
CA ALA A 174 10.52 -3.43 -4.75
C ALA A 174 9.53 -3.08 -5.86
N ASN A 175 8.23 -3.21 -5.57
CA ASN A 175 7.14 -2.94 -6.52
C ASN A 175 6.07 -2.08 -5.86
N VAL A 176 5.24 -1.47 -6.67
CA VAL A 176 4.19 -0.55 -6.23
C VAL A 176 2.83 -1.02 -6.74
N ILE A 177 1.84 -0.98 -5.88
CA ILE A 177 0.43 -1.12 -6.24
C ILE A 177 -0.23 0.25 -6.10
N CYS A 178 -0.99 0.65 -7.11
CA CYS A 178 -1.75 1.90 -7.14
C CYS A 178 -3.25 1.59 -7.15
N PRO A 179 -3.90 1.46 -5.97
CA PRO A 179 -5.34 1.24 -5.92
C PRO A 179 -6.11 2.47 -6.39
N GLY A 180 -7.28 2.23 -7.02
CA GLY A 180 -8.35 3.22 -7.17
C GLY A 180 -9.12 3.40 -5.87
N SER A 181 -10.40 3.80 -5.96
CA SER A 181 -11.28 3.82 -4.80
C SER A 181 -11.55 2.38 -4.33
N VAL A 182 -11.07 2.07 -3.13
CA VAL A 182 -11.22 0.74 -2.53
C VAL A 182 -12.37 0.76 -1.54
N ARG A 183 -13.33 -0.16 -1.68
CA ARG A 183 -14.48 -0.25 -0.79
C ARG A 183 -14.05 -0.76 0.58
N THR A 184 -13.84 0.16 1.49
CA THR A 184 -13.45 -0.05 2.89
C THR A 184 -14.56 0.51 3.79
N PRO A 185 -14.56 0.21 5.11
CA PRO A 185 -15.50 0.82 6.05
C PRO A 185 -15.55 2.36 5.99
N ALA A 186 -14.44 3.03 5.65
CA ALA A 186 -14.42 4.49 5.46
C ALA A 186 -15.29 4.93 4.26
N TRP A 187 -15.41 4.12 3.22
CA TRP A 187 -16.33 4.36 2.12
C TRP A 187 -17.79 4.07 2.51
N ASP A 188 -18.03 3.03 3.31
CA ASP A 188 -19.38 2.72 3.76
C ASP A 188 -19.96 3.88 4.58
N HIS A 189 -19.20 4.51 5.49
CA HIS A 189 -19.63 5.74 6.19
C HIS A 189 -19.91 6.92 5.23
N ARG A 190 -19.14 7.07 4.16
CA ARG A 190 -19.40 8.13 3.16
C ARG A 190 -20.68 7.86 2.39
N LEU A 191 -20.97 6.61 2.08
CA LEU A 191 -22.21 6.20 1.39
C LEU A 191 -23.45 6.29 2.29
N GLU A 192 -23.29 6.08 3.59
CA GLU A 192 -24.34 6.34 4.58
C GLU A 192 -24.70 7.84 4.63
N ALA A 193 -23.68 8.71 4.52
CA ALA A 193 -23.88 10.16 4.51
C ALA A 193 -24.41 10.69 3.17
N ASP A 194 -24.00 10.10 2.04
CA ASP A 194 -24.46 10.44 0.69
C ASP A 194 -24.64 9.16 -0.15
N PRO A 195 -25.86 8.59 -0.18
CA PRO A 195 -26.17 7.39 -0.98
C PRO A 195 -25.98 7.58 -2.49
N THR A 196 -26.00 8.83 -3.00
CA THR A 196 -25.85 9.13 -4.42
C THR A 196 -24.38 9.21 -4.88
N LEU A 197 -23.43 9.12 -3.93
CA LEU A 197 -22.00 9.24 -4.22
C LEU A 197 -21.53 8.22 -5.26
N LEU A 198 -22.07 7.00 -5.25
CA LEU A 198 -21.72 5.98 -6.24
C LEU A 198 -22.15 6.36 -7.66
N ASP A 199 -23.27 7.01 -7.83
CA ASP A 199 -23.77 7.45 -9.14
C ASP A 199 -22.79 8.45 -9.79
N ASN A 200 -22.07 9.20 -8.97
CA ASN A 200 -21.04 10.13 -9.42
C ASN A 200 -19.68 9.46 -9.64
N VAL A 201 -19.35 8.41 -8.88
CA VAL A 201 -18.04 7.75 -8.89
C VAL A 201 -17.96 6.67 -9.96
N LEU A 202 -18.95 5.78 -10.05
CA LEU A 202 -18.92 4.59 -10.90
C LEU A 202 -18.82 4.88 -12.41
N PRO A 203 -19.38 5.97 -12.96
CA PRO A 203 -19.21 6.29 -14.38
C PRO A 203 -17.76 6.53 -14.82
N HIS A 204 -16.82 6.71 -13.87
CA HIS A 204 -15.40 6.82 -14.17
C HIS A 204 -14.68 5.48 -14.23
N TYR A 205 -15.30 4.40 -13.77
CA TYR A 205 -14.68 3.07 -13.65
C TYR A 205 -15.15 2.13 -14.76
N PRO A 206 -14.28 1.75 -15.71
CA PRO A 206 -14.64 0.84 -16.81
C PRO A 206 -15.26 -0.49 -16.37
N LEU A 207 -14.86 -1.06 -15.22
CA LEU A 207 -15.49 -2.26 -14.69
C LEU A 207 -16.81 -2.00 -13.93
N GLY A 208 -17.32 -0.76 -13.90
CA GLY A 208 -18.59 -0.39 -13.28
C GLY A 208 -18.68 -0.57 -11.77
N ARG A 209 -17.54 -0.69 -11.08
CA ARG A 209 -17.48 -0.91 -9.63
C ARG A 209 -16.21 -0.37 -9.01
N MET A 210 -16.25 -0.17 -7.72
CA MET A 210 -15.05 0.09 -6.91
C MET A 210 -14.19 -1.17 -6.78
N VAL A 211 -12.94 -0.99 -6.45
CA VAL A 211 -11.98 -2.05 -6.11
C VAL A 211 -12.33 -2.63 -4.73
N LEU A 212 -12.17 -3.93 -4.58
CA LEU A 212 -12.30 -4.61 -3.30
C LEU A 212 -10.93 -4.71 -2.61
N PRO A 213 -10.86 -4.63 -1.25
CA PRO A 213 -9.60 -4.76 -0.52
C PRO A 213 -8.82 -6.04 -0.84
N VAL A 214 -9.54 -7.16 -1.07
CA VAL A 214 -8.93 -8.45 -1.43
C VAL A 214 -8.22 -8.41 -2.78
N GLU A 215 -8.65 -7.58 -3.73
CA GLU A 215 -7.99 -7.47 -5.05
C GLU A 215 -6.62 -6.81 -4.92
N VAL A 216 -6.50 -5.81 -4.04
CA VAL A 216 -5.22 -5.19 -3.67
C VAL A 216 -4.33 -6.20 -2.94
N ALA A 217 -4.90 -6.97 -2.01
CA ALA A 217 -4.19 -7.97 -1.23
C ALA A 217 -3.64 -9.10 -2.11
N ASN A 218 -4.42 -9.61 -3.07
CA ASN A 218 -3.97 -10.64 -4.01
C ASN A 218 -2.78 -10.17 -4.86
N ALA A 219 -2.80 -8.93 -5.32
CA ALA A 219 -1.68 -8.34 -6.05
C ALA A 219 -0.42 -8.22 -5.16
N ALA A 220 -0.59 -7.90 -3.88
CA ALA A 220 0.52 -7.83 -2.93
C ALA A 220 1.12 -9.23 -2.66
N VAL A 221 0.29 -10.25 -2.46
CA VAL A 221 0.75 -11.64 -2.31
C VAL A 221 1.53 -12.08 -3.55
N PHE A 222 1.03 -11.80 -4.77
CA PHE A 222 1.74 -12.09 -6.01
C PHE A 222 3.14 -11.46 -6.01
N TYR A 223 3.25 -10.16 -5.75
CA TYR A 223 4.55 -9.47 -5.75
C TYR A 223 5.52 -9.97 -4.67
N CYS A 224 5.02 -10.44 -3.53
CA CYS A 224 5.85 -11.00 -2.46
C CYS A 224 6.26 -12.45 -2.70
N SER A 225 5.59 -13.16 -3.61
CA SER A 225 5.82 -14.57 -3.91
C SER A 225 6.94 -14.80 -4.95
N ASP A 226 7.32 -16.07 -5.13
CA ASP A 226 8.30 -16.48 -6.16
C ASP A 226 7.75 -16.36 -7.59
N ALA A 227 6.42 -16.28 -7.74
CA ALA A 227 5.78 -16.01 -9.03
C ALA A 227 6.18 -14.64 -9.62
N ALA A 228 6.63 -13.70 -8.76
CA ALA A 228 7.13 -12.39 -9.17
C ALA A 228 8.66 -12.27 -9.07
N SER A 229 9.42 -13.37 -9.07
CA SER A 229 10.88 -13.36 -8.87
C SER A 229 11.64 -12.52 -9.92
N GLY A 230 11.13 -12.40 -11.14
CA GLY A 230 11.69 -11.57 -12.20
C GLY A 230 11.09 -10.14 -12.29
N ILE A 231 10.30 -9.72 -11.29
CA ILE A 231 9.55 -8.45 -11.33
C ILE A 231 10.04 -7.52 -10.22
N THR A 232 10.60 -6.35 -10.61
CA THR A 232 11.01 -5.27 -9.70
C THR A 232 10.86 -3.91 -10.38
N GLY A 233 10.64 -2.85 -9.62
CA GLY A 233 10.49 -1.48 -10.10
C GLY A 233 9.18 -1.19 -10.84
N THR A 234 8.21 -2.11 -10.80
CA THR A 234 6.94 -1.97 -11.50
C THR A 234 5.92 -1.18 -10.70
N VAL A 235 4.99 -0.57 -11.43
CA VAL A 235 3.83 0.13 -10.88
C VAL A 235 2.58 -0.50 -11.47
N LEU A 236 1.75 -1.10 -10.62
CA LEU A 236 0.54 -1.82 -11.02
C LEU A 236 -0.70 -1.08 -10.56
N PRO A 237 -1.50 -0.48 -11.44
CA PRO A 237 -2.83 -0.02 -11.09
C PRO A 237 -3.74 -1.21 -10.74
N VAL A 238 -4.42 -1.12 -9.60
CA VAL A 238 -5.53 -2.00 -9.22
C VAL A 238 -6.73 -1.09 -8.98
N ASP A 239 -7.36 -0.67 -10.07
CA ASP A 239 -8.22 0.51 -10.10
C ASP A 239 -9.51 0.34 -10.91
N ALA A 240 -9.86 -0.88 -11.24
CA ALA A 240 -11.03 -1.21 -12.08
C ALA A 240 -11.07 -0.43 -13.42
N GLY A 241 -9.89 -0.06 -13.93
CA GLY A 241 -9.69 0.60 -15.21
C GLY A 241 -9.73 2.13 -15.17
N LEU A 242 -9.82 2.75 -13.97
CA LEU A 242 -9.92 4.21 -13.81
C LEU A 242 -8.82 4.98 -14.56
N THR A 243 -7.57 4.50 -14.51
CA THR A 243 -6.43 5.17 -15.13
C THR A 243 -6.12 4.69 -16.55
N ALA A 244 -6.88 3.73 -17.09
CA ALA A 244 -6.68 3.24 -18.46
C ALA A 244 -7.11 4.25 -19.54
N GLY A 245 -7.99 5.20 -19.17
CA GLY A 245 -8.48 6.25 -20.07
C GLY A 245 -9.64 7.04 -19.47
N ASN A 246 -10.23 7.94 -20.28
CA ASN A 246 -11.37 8.73 -19.85
C ASN A 246 -12.68 8.13 -20.41
N LEU A 247 -13.30 7.23 -19.64
CA LEU A 247 -14.56 6.57 -20.02
C LEU A 247 -15.68 7.57 -20.28
N ARG A 248 -15.83 8.60 -19.43
CA ARG A 248 -16.85 9.64 -19.62
C ARG A 248 -16.70 10.39 -20.92
N PHE A 249 -15.46 10.72 -21.33
CA PHE A 249 -15.22 11.32 -22.63
C PHE A 249 -15.71 10.40 -23.77
N VAL A 250 -15.42 9.11 -23.68
CA VAL A 250 -15.88 8.13 -24.68
C VAL A 250 -17.40 8.04 -24.73
N ASP A 251 -18.05 7.99 -23.57
CA ASP A 251 -19.50 7.83 -23.48
C ASP A 251 -20.25 9.13 -23.85
N GLU A 252 -19.85 10.28 -23.31
CA GLU A 252 -20.56 11.55 -23.51
C GLU A 252 -20.25 12.17 -24.87
N VAL A 253 -18.99 12.10 -25.34
CA VAL A 253 -18.55 12.79 -26.56
C VAL A 253 -18.64 11.90 -27.81
N LEU A 254 -18.24 10.62 -27.71
CA LEU A 254 -18.16 9.74 -28.87
C LEU A 254 -19.41 8.88 -29.04
N ARG A 255 -20.08 8.48 -27.98
CA ARG A 255 -21.27 7.62 -28.02
C ARG A 255 -22.59 8.37 -27.79
N GLY A 256 -22.56 9.60 -27.28
CA GLY A 256 -23.75 10.40 -26.99
C GLY A 256 -24.65 9.80 -25.90
N LYS A 257 -24.02 9.18 -24.86
CA LYS A 257 -24.73 8.55 -23.75
C LYS A 257 -24.71 9.44 -22.51
#